data_6cbfbbe45ce3eb8e8ee8dd939d5df339
#
_entry.id   6cbfbbe45ce3eb8e8ee8dd939d5df339
#
_cell.length_a   1.000
_cell.length_b   1.000
_cell.length_c   1.000
_cell.angle_alpha   90.00
_cell.angle_beta   90.00
_cell.angle_gamma   90.00
#
_symmetry.space_group_name_H-M   'P 1'
#
loop_
_entity.id
_entity.type
_entity.pdbx_description
1 polymer ?
#
loop_
_entity_poly.entity_id
_entity_poly.type
_entity_poly.pdbx_seq_one_letter_code
_entity_poly.pdbx_strand_id
1 'polypeptide(L)'
;MLVRDKYGIIEGKFELLLFGGESMKYIVCNSETAVLNRMYDEFEKNLEDGAVICLPENIINTQFTNRMIDDNQTGKYRYKHVIMLGQREFADIDIEERFGLYRYARHELFKKLDVEAKNIYYPQTLNSNECEEDLNNYKEVLTENPIDVAVVFLESDGGILDYRFADEVNKNLHIVEFSDEEKAQLQEAGMEINGNKLISIGYENLMSARNLFVVVLGNDKRKYIAELFENEESENKTVLSILNNHKNLFIFTDKEASYKSEEEVNRLIKQRQKRLEIKEREERLQNEEQKKG
;
A
#
# COMPACT_ATOMS: atom_id res chain seq x y z
N MET A 1 28.40 15.22 -14.97
CA MET A 1 28.08 13.94 -15.59
C MET A 1 26.95 13.36 -14.74
N LEU A 2 25.70 13.63 -15.14
CA LEU A 2 24.52 13.25 -14.40
C LEU A 2 24.25 11.76 -14.72
N VAL A 3 24.36 10.91 -13.72
CA VAL A 3 23.91 9.52 -13.81
C VAL A 3 22.38 9.56 -13.65
N ARG A 4 21.67 9.29 -14.72
CA ARG A 4 20.23 9.02 -14.66
C ARG A 4 20.04 7.67 -13.98
N ASP A 5 19.43 7.66 -12.83
CA ASP A 5 18.94 6.42 -12.28
C ASP A 5 17.70 5.92 -13.04
N LYS A 6 17.40 4.65 -12.86
CA LYS A 6 16.36 3.92 -13.61
C LYS A 6 14.94 4.48 -13.38
N TYR A 7 14.74 5.41 -12.45
CA TYR A 7 13.44 5.87 -11.93
C TYR A 7 13.23 7.40 -11.86
N GLY A 8 14.24 8.20 -12.25
CA GLY A 8 14.04 9.64 -12.51
C GLY A 8 13.67 10.52 -11.32
N ILE A 9 14.26 10.30 -10.14
CA ILE A 9 14.06 11.16 -8.98
C ILE A 9 14.95 12.40 -9.12
N ILE A 10 14.34 13.59 -9.21
CA ILE A 10 15.02 14.88 -9.16
C ILE A 10 14.84 15.46 -7.75
N GLU A 11 15.94 15.65 -7.02
CA GLU A 11 15.95 16.48 -5.81
C GLU A 11 15.59 17.93 -6.16
N GLY A 12 14.53 18.44 -5.60
CA GLY A 12 14.20 19.86 -5.65
C GLY A 12 12.76 20.17 -5.35
N LYS A 13 12.50 20.82 -4.21
CA LYS A 13 11.26 21.49 -3.77
C LYS A 13 9.97 20.78 -4.17
N PHE A 14 9.35 20.12 -3.21
CA PHE A 14 7.96 19.68 -3.31
C PHE A 14 7.02 20.89 -3.45
N GLU A 15 6.88 21.41 -4.65
CA GLU A 15 5.60 21.95 -5.08
C GLU A 15 4.69 20.74 -5.26
N LEU A 16 3.57 20.77 -4.59
CA LEU A 16 2.48 19.80 -4.72
C LEU A 16 1.94 19.87 -6.16
N LEU A 17 2.67 19.28 -7.10
CA LEU A 17 2.15 19.03 -8.43
C LEU A 17 1.07 17.96 -8.24
N LEU A 18 -0.18 18.37 -8.32
CA LEU A 18 -1.38 17.54 -8.41
C LEU A 18 -1.34 16.73 -9.72
N PHE A 19 -0.42 15.78 -9.80
CA PHE A 19 -0.45 14.78 -10.86
C PHE A 19 -1.53 13.78 -10.48
N GLY A 20 -2.71 13.94 -11.06
CA GLY A 20 -3.70 12.88 -11.08
C GLY A 20 -3.05 11.64 -11.68
N GLY A 21 -3.07 10.52 -10.94
CA GLY A 21 -2.40 9.29 -11.33
C GLY A 21 -2.73 8.92 -12.79
N GLU A 22 -1.70 8.60 -13.57
CA GLU A 22 -1.83 8.33 -15.00
C GLU A 22 -2.75 7.14 -15.31
N SER A 23 -2.99 6.23 -14.34
CA SER A 23 -3.98 5.18 -14.49
C SER A 23 -4.58 4.71 -13.15
N MET A 24 -5.67 5.33 -12.74
CA MET A 24 -6.53 4.75 -11.71
C MET A 24 -7.46 3.71 -12.35
N LYS A 25 -7.56 2.52 -11.76
CA LYS A 25 -8.55 1.51 -12.09
C LYS A 25 -9.46 1.27 -10.88
N TYR A 26 -10.75 1.41 -11.09
CA TYR A 26 -11.77 1.16 -10.09
C TYR A 26 -12.54 -0.11 -10.47
N ILE A 27 -12.55 -1.08 -9.58
CA ILE A 27 -13.05 -2.44 -9.84
C ILE A 27 -14.08 -2.79 -8.77
N VAL A 28 -15.31 -3.11 -9.18
CA VAL A 28 -16.42 -3.47 -8.29
C VAL A 28 -16.74 -4.94 -8.43
N CYS A 29 -16.77 -5.66 -7.31
CA CYS A 29 -17.09 -7.08 -7.26
C CYS A 29 -18.33 -7.36 -6.39
N ASN A 30 -18.91 -8.54 -6.53
CA ASN A 30 -20.15 -8.90 -5.85
C ASN A 30 -19.96 -9.29 -4.37
N SER A 31 -18.74 -9.63 -3.96
CA SER A 31 -18.39 -10.09 -2.61
C SER A 31 -16.91 -9.91 -2.36
N GLU A 32 -16.50 -9.97 -1.10
CA GLU A 32 -15.09 -9.99 -0.68
C GLU A 32 -14.28 -11.06 -1.43
N THR A 33 -14.76 -12.30 -1.48
CA THR A 33 -14.08 -13.39 -2.22
C THR A 33 -13.87 -13.03 -3.69
N ALA A 34 -14.85 -12.39 -4.34
CA ALA A 34 -14.73 -11.96 -5.72
C ALA A 34 -13.73 -10.79 -5.87
N VAL A 35 -13.67 -9.87 -4.89
CA VAL A 35 -12.66 -8.80 -4.81
C VAL A 35 -11.27 -9.41 -4.77
N LEU A 36 -11.02 -10.33 -3.82
CA LEU A 36 -9.71 -10.96 -3.62
C LEU A 36 -9.28 -11.80 -4.83
N ASN A 37 -10.20 -12.50 -5.48
CA ASN A 37 -9.91 -13.20 -6.72
C ASN A 37 -9.55 -12.25 -7.86
N ARG A 38 -10.31 -11.17 -8.02
CA ARG A 38 -10.05 -10.18 -9.07
C ARG A 38 -8.75 -9.42 -8.84
N MET A 39 -8.43 -9.14 -7.59
CA MET A 39 -7.16 -8.55 -7.20
C MET A 39 -6.00 -9.50 -7.53
N TYR A 40 -6.15 -10.80 -7.27
CA TYR A 40 -5.15 -11.78 -7.65
C TYR A 40 -4.92 -11.86 -9.16
N ASP A 41 -5.97 -11.74 -9.98
CA ASP A 41 -5.85 -11.72 -11.44
C ASP A 41 -5.05 -10.50 -11.95
N GLU A 42 -5.08 -9.36 -11.25
CA GLU A 42 -4.24 -8.21 -11.57
C GLU A 42 -2.82 -8.36 -10.99
N PHE A 43 -2.69 -8.94 -9.79
CA PHE A 43 -1.41 -9.26 -9.15
C PHE A 43 -0.57 -10.21 -10.00
N GLU A 44 -1.17 -11.26 -10.49
CA GLU A 44 -0.56 -12.29 -11.34
C GLU A 44 0.17 -11.72 -12.56
N LYS A 45 -0.36 -10.63 -13.13
CA LYS A 45 0.24 -9.94 -14.29
C LYS A 45 1.57 -9.22 -13.97
N ASN A 46 1.83 -9.01 -12.69
CA ASN A 46 3.01 -8.32 -12.18
C ASN A 46 3.97 -9.26 -11.45
N LEU A 47 3.67 -10.56 -11.44
CA LEU A 47 4.48 -11.57 -10.79
C LEU A 47 5.55 -12.09 -11.75
N GLU A 48 6.73 -11.50 -11.66
CA GLU A 48 7.92 -11.89 -12.40
C GLU A 48 8.95 -12.52 -11.45
N ASP A 49 9.96 -13.20 -12.01
CA ASP A 49 11.08 -13.71 -11.21
C ASP A 49 11.87 -12.52 -10.59
N GLY A 50 12.02 -12.53 -9.27
CA GLY A 50 12.62 -11.43 -8.54
C GLY A 50 11.68 -10.24 -8.27
N ALA A 51 10.37 -10.37 -8.50
CA ALA A 51 9.40 -9.33 -8.15
C ALA A 51 9.45 -9.00 -6.64
N VAL A 52 9.26 -7.73 -6.31
CA VAL A 52 9.20 -7.23 -4.93
C VAL A 52 7.76 -6.98 -4.53
N ILE A 53 7.29 -7.71 -3.53
CA ILE A 53 5.89 -7.73 -3.10
C ILE A 53 5.78 -7.28 -1.65
N CYS A 54 4.93 -6.30 -1.39
CA CYS A 54 4.67 -5.77 -0.06
C CYS A 54 3.21 -6.06 0.33
N LEU A 55 3.00 -7.05 1.20
CA LEU A 55 1.68 -7.52 1.62
C LEU A 55 1.40 -7.16 3.09
N PRO A 56 0.13 -6.78 3.40
CA PRO A 56 -0.31 -6.62 4.77
C PRO A 56 -0.64 -7.97 5.40
N GLU A 57 -0.59 -8.06 6.72
CA GLU A 57 -0.87 -9.28 7.47
C GLU A 57 -2.33 -9.75 7.36
N ASN A 58 -3.27 -8.83 7.19
CA ASN A 58 -4.70 -9.14 7.09
C ASN A 58 -5.12 -9.81 5.76
N ILE A 59 -4.22 -9.86 4.75
CA ILE A 59 -4.47 -10.63 3.51
C ILE A 59 -4.16 -12.12 3.68
N ILE A 60 -3.42 -12.50 4.72
CA ILE A 60 -3.01 -13.88 4.97
C ILE A 60 -4.23 -14.71 5.37
N ASN A 61 -4.28 -15.97 4.91
CA ASN A 61 -5.41 -16.89 5.05
C ASN A 61 -6.69 -16.44 4.32
N THR A 62 -6.58 -15.51 3.37
CA THR A 62 -7.68 -15.14 2.48
C THR A 62 -7.63 -15.92 1.16
N GLN A 63 -8.66 -15.75 0.33
CA GLN A 63 -8.70 -16.35 -1.01
C GLN A 63 -7.51 -15.90 -1.88
N PHE A 64 -6.98 -14.71 -1.68
CA PHE A 64 -5.81 -14.21 -2.41
C PHE A 64 -4.56 -15.06 -2.12
N THR A 65 -4.21 -15.24 -0.85
CA THR A 65 -3.03 -16.04 -0.47
C THR A 65 -3.23 -17.53 -0.69
N ASN A 66 -4.46 -18.03 -0.62
CA ASN A 66 -4.76 -19.40 -0.99
C ASN A 66 -4.43 -19.66 -2.47
N ARG A 67 -4.76 -18.73 -3.36
CA ARG A 67 -4.38 -18.82 -4.78
C ARG A 67 -2.87 -18.76 -4.99
N MET A 68 -2.15 -17.93 -4.24
CA MET A 68 -0.67 -17.92 -4.28
C MET A 68 -0.12 -19.31 -3.96
N ILE A 69 -0.64 -19.96 -2.93
CA ILE A 69 -0.21 -21.29 -2.49
C ILE A 69 -0.55 -22.34 -3.56
N ASP A 70 -1.77 -22.34 -4.07
CA ASP A 70 -2.23 -23.28 -5.08
C ASP A 70 -1.41 -23.17 -6.38
N ASP A 71 -1.17 -21.94 -6.86
CA ASP A 71 -0.40 -21.69 -8.08
C ASP A 71 1.09 -22.07 -7.89
N ASN A 72 1.64 -21.91 -6.70
CA ASN A 72 2.99 -22.36 -6.38
C ASN A 72 3.07 -23.90 -6.33
N GLN A 73 2.14 -24.55 -5.61
CA GLN A 73 2.10 -26.01 -5.49
C GLN A 73 1.87 -26.71 -6.83
N THR A 74 1.08 -26.13 -7.70
CA THR A 74 0.86 -26.64 -9.07
C THR A 74 2.00 -26.33 -10.04
N GLY A 75 2.95 -25.50 -9.60
CA GLY A 75 4.10 -25.09 -10.43
C GLY A 75 3.77 -24.03 -11.48
N LYS A 76 2.58 -23.42 -11.41
CA LYS A 76 2.20 -22.30 -12.29
C LYS A 76 3.09 -21.08 -12.03
N TYR A 77 3.37 -20.76 -10.75
CA TYR A 77 4.29 -19.71 -10.34
C TYR A 77 5.33 -20.22 -9.35
N ARG A 78 6.54 -19.60 -9.42
CA ARG A 78 7.64 -19.82 -8.50
C ARG A 78 7.92 -18.53 -7.73
N TYR A 79 7.95 -18.64 -6.40
CA TYR A 79 8.26 -17.52 -5.51
C TYR A 79 9.71 -17.53 -5.01
N LYS A 80 10.53 -18.47 -5.51
CA LYS A 80 11.88 -18.71 -5.00
C LYS A 80 12.75 -17.46 -4.92
N HIS A 81 12.69 -16.61 -5.92
CA HIS A 81 13.48 -15.38 -6.00
C HIS A 81 12.66 -14.11 -5.75
N VAL A 82 11.37 -14.27 -5.48
CA VAL A 82 10.50 -13.15 -5.11
C VAL A 82 10.91 -12.59 -3.76
N ILE A 83 10.94 -11.27 -3.63
CA ILE A 83 11.24 -10.57 -2.39
C ILE A 83 9.91 -10.22 -1.72
N MET A 84 9.75 -10.65 -0.47
CA MET A 84 8.57 -10.38 0.36
C MET A 84 8.91 -9.33 1.42
N LEU A 85 8.20 -8.21 1.39
CA LEU A 85 8.38 -7.11 2.33
C LEU A 85 7.17 -7.02 3.26
N GLY A 86 7.40 -7.00 4.57
CA GLY A 86 6.40 -6.74 5.59
C GLY A 86 6.12 -5.24 5.70
N GLN A 87 4.87 -4.88 5.92
CA GLN A 87 4.46 -3.48 6.11
C GLN A 87 4.67 -3.02 7.54
N ARG A 88 4.50 -3.92 8.49
CA ARG A 88 4.52 -3.62 9.92
C ARG A 88 5.16 -4.76 10.70
N GLU A 89 5.70 -4.44 11.88
CA GLU A 89 6.10 -5.41 12.90
C GLU A 89 6.04 -4.77 14.29
N PHE A 90 5.75 -5.56 15.31
CA PHE A 90 5.83 -5.08 16.69
C PHE A 90 7.28 -4.71 17.01
N ALA A 91 7.48 -3.50 17.53
CA ALA A 91 8.72 -3.12 18.17
C ALA A 91 8.80 -3.82 19.55
N ASP A 92 9.97 -3.99 20.08
CA ASP A 92 10.22 -4.59 21.39
C ASP A 92 9.91 -6.10 21.50
N ILE A 93 9.77 -6.80 20.39
CA ILE A 93 9.71 -8.27 20.37
C ILE A 93 10.79 -8.86 19.48
N ASP A 94 11.27 -10.05 19.83
CA ASP A 94 12.12 -10.82 18.94
C ASP A 94 11.30 -11.27 17.72
N ILE A 95 11.83 -11.08 16.51
CA ILE A 95 11.18 -11.45 15.24
C ILE A 95 10.77 -12.93 15.20
N GLU A 96 11.43 -13.79 15.94
CA GLU A 96 11.09 -15.22 16.07
C GLU A 96 10.09 -15.47 17.21
N GLU A 97 9.65 -14.45 17.95
CA GLU A 97 8.64 -14.62 18.99
C GLU A 97 7.30 -15.04 18.42
N ARG A 98 6.53 -15.77 19.25
CA ARG A 98 5.29 -16.44 18.86
C ARG A 98 4.25 -15.51 18.24
N PHE A 99 4.26 -14.23 18.59
CA PHE A 99 3.19 -13.27 18.30
C PHE A 99 3.59 -12.16 17.34
N GLY A 100 4.79 -12.20 16.75
CA GLY A 100 5.22 -11.25 15.74
C GLY A 100 4.46 -11.43 14.40
N LEU A 101 4.27 -10.35 13.66
CA LEU A 101 3.63 -10.36 12.35
C LEU A 101 4.43 -11.18 11.33
N TYR A 102 5.76 -11.08 11.37
CA TYR A 102 6.64 -11.94 10.57
C TYR A 102 6.42 -13.42 10.86
N ARG A 103 6.36 -13.79 12.15
CA ARG A 103 6.17 -15.19 12.53
C ARG A 103 4.81 -15.71 12.07
N TYR A 104 3.76 -14.90 12.19
CA TYR A 104 2.45 -15.22 11.65
C TYR A 104 2.52 -15.44 10.14
N ALA A 105 3.07 -14.48 9.40
CA ALA A 105 3.21 -14.57 7.95
C ALA A 105 4.08 -15.76 7.51
N ARG A 106 5.18 -16.00 8.24
CA ARG A 106 6.05 -17.16 7.98
C ARG A 106 5.32 -18.48 8.14
N HIS A 107 4.51 -18.63 9.20
CA HIS A 107 3.79 -19.87 9.47
C HIS A 107 2.63 -20.08 8.50
N GLU A 108 1.84 -19.05 8.28
CA GLU A 108 0.57 -19.16 7.54
C GLU A 108 0.73 -19.01 6.02
N LEU A 109 1.81 -18.37 5.54
CA LEU A 109 2.04 -18.15 4.13
C LEU A 109 3.41 -18.65 3.66
N PHE A 110 4.52 -18.10 4.16
CA PHE A 110 5.83 -18.28 3.52
C PHE A 110 6.33 -19.73 3.55
N LYS A 111 6.02 -20.50 4.60
CA LYS A 111 6.32 -21.93 4.64
C LYS A 111 5.53 -22.79 3.64
N LYS A 112 4.46 -22.25 3.07
CA LYS A 112 3.61 -22.92 2.09
C LYS A 112 4.01 -22.55 0.65
N LEU A 113 4.91 -21.58 0.49
CA LEU A 113 5.51 -21.14 -0.76
C LEU A 113 6.98 -21.61 -0.83
N ASP A 114 7.56 -21.60 -2.03
CA ASP A 114 8.97 -21.92 -2.26
C ASP A 114 9.90 -20.70 -2.13
N VAL A 115 9.44 -19.60 -1.52
CA VAL A 115 10.23 -18.38 -1.29
C VAL A 115 11.45 -18.67 -0.39
N GLU A 116 12.63 -18.20 -0.79
CA GLU A 116 13.84 -18.35 0.00
C GLU A 116 13.80 -17.41 1.24
N ALA A 117 14.14 -17.93 2.42
CA ALA A 117 14.10 -17.15 3.66
C ALA A 117 14.91 -15.85 3.63
N LYS A 118 16.03 -15.82 2.87
CA LYS A 118 16.85 -14.61 2.68
C LYS A 118 16.16 -13.50 1.88
N ASN A 119 15.04 -13.80 1.21
CA ASN A 119 14.26 -12.87 0.41
C ASN A 119 13.00 -12.37 1.17
N ILE A 120 12.90 -12.66 2.47
CA ILE A 120 11.78 -12.22 3.31
C ILE A 120 12.32 -11.19 4.29
N TYR A 121 11.81 -9.97 4.23
CA TYR A 121 12.23 -8.87 5.08
C TYR A 121 11.03 -8.27 5.80
N TYR A 122 11.19 -8.06 7.10
CA TYR A 122 10.24 -7.37 7.98
C TYR A 122 10.97 -6.30 8.77
N PRO A 123 10.32 -5.19 9.13
CA PRO A 123 10.92 -4.26 10.06
C PRO A 123 11.21 -4.98 11.36
N GLN A 124 12.38 -4.75 11.92
CA GLN A 124 12.84 -5.35 13.18
C GLN A 124 13.31 -4.27 14.12
N THR A 125 13.07 -4.42 15.41
CA THR A 125 13.88 -3.79 16.44
C THR A 125 14.42 -4.86 17.37
N LEU A 126 15.75 -4.95 17.44
CA LEU A 126 16.42 -5.92 18.31
C LEU A 126 16.47 -5.43 19.76
N ASN A 127 16.41 -4.11 19.97
CA ASN A 127 16.45 -3.48 21.29
C ASN A 127 15.72 -2.14 21.30
N SER A 128 14.98 -1.85 22.36
CA SER A 128 14.30 -0.56 22.57
C SER A 128 15.23 0.67 22.55
N ASN A 129 16.54 0.47 22.74
CA ASN A 129 17.56 1.51 22.77
C ASN A 129 18.25 1.71 21.38
N GLU A 130 18.06 0.82 20.43
CA GLU A 130 18.72 0.82 19.10
C GLU A 130 17.71 1.00 17.95
N CYS A 131 16.49 1.43 18.26
CA CYS A 131 15.39 1.57 17.29
C CYS A 131 15.77 2.37 16.02
N GLU A 132 16.64 3.38 16.13
CA GLU A 132 17.04 4.19 14.97
C GLU A 132 17.92 3.41 13.99
N GLU A 133 18.84 2.58 14.50
CA GLU A 133 19.72 1.76 13.66
C GLU A 133 18.90 0.68 12.93
N ASP A 134 18.03 -0.01 13.65
CA ASP A 134 17.16 -1.04 13.09
C ASP A 134 16.19 -0.46 12.03
N LEU A 135 15.63 0.73 12.28
CA LEU A 135 14.82 1.44 11.30
C LEU A 135 15.63 1.79 10.04
N ASN A 136 16.89 2.21 10.19
CA ASN A 136 17.75 2.53 9.06
C ASN A 136 18.07 1.29 8.23
N ASN A 137 18.32 0.14 8.86
CA ASN A 137 18.54 -1.12 8.17
C ASN A 137 17.36 -1.51 7.28
N TYR A 138 16.13 -1.35 7.79
CA TYR A 138 14.94 -1.66 6.99
C TYR A 138 14.68 -0.61 5.90
N LYS A 139 15.03 0.67 6.12
CA LYS A 139 15.00 1.71 5.08
C LYS A 139 15.95 1.38 3.92
N GLU A 140 17.14 0.85 4.22
CA GLU A 140 18.07 0.39 3.19
C GLU A 140 17.46 -0.74 2.36
N VAL A 141 16.85 -1.74 3.03
CA VAL A 141 16.12 -2.82 2.35
C VAL A 141 15.04 -2.27 1.40
N LEU A 142 14.20 -1.32 1.87
CA LEU A 142 13.16 -0.71 1.04
C LEU A 142 13.73 0.11 -0.13
N THR A 143 14.90 0.72 0.05
CA THR A 143 15.58 1.50 -1.00
C THR A 143 16.20 0.59 -2.06
N GLU A 144 16.81 -0.50 -1.64
CA GLU A 144 17.45 -1.48 -2.53
C GLU A 144 16.43 -2.35 -3.30
N ASN A 145 15.22 -2.48 -2.75
CA ASN A 145 14.17 -3.33 -3.30
C ASN A 145 12.90 -2.50 -3.60
N PRO A 146 12.87 -1.76 -4.73
CA PRO A 146 11.68 -1.00 -5.14
C PRO A 146 10.47 -1.90 -5.32
N ILE A 147 9.36 -1.54 -4.68
CA ILE A 147 8.15 -2.35 -4.61
C ILE A 147 7.47 -2.44 -5.99
N ASP A 148 7.26 -3.65 -6.49
CA ASP A 148 6.48 -3.89 -7.72
C ASP A 148 4.98 -3.88 -7.45
N VAL A 149 4.55 -4.49 -6.35
CA VAL A 149 3.14 -4.50 -5.92
C VAL A 149 3.05 -4.29 -4.42
N ALA A 150 2.36 -3.23 -4.01
CA ALA A 150 1.91 -3.03 -2.64
C ALA A 150 0.40 -3.25 -2.54
N VAL A 151 -0.05 -3.94 -1.50
CA VAL A 151 -1.47 -4.13 -1.17
C VAL A 151 -1.75 -3.46 0.16
N VAL A 152 -2.83 -2.68 0.26
CA VAL A 152 -3.30 -2.09 1.50
C VAL A 152 -4.82 -2.21 1.61
N PHE A 153 -5.33 -2.21 2.84
CA PHE A 153 -6.76 -2.20 3.13
C PHE A 153 -7.16 -0.85 3.71
N LEU A 154 -8.32 -0.36 3.29
CA LEU A 154 -8.97 0.77 3.94
C LEU A 154 -9.67 0.27 5.20
N GLU A 155 -9.35 0.86 6.35
CA GLU A 155 -9.93 0.51 7.64
C GLU A 155 -11.28 1.22 7.88
N SER A 156 -12.03 0.78 8.89
CA SER A 156 -13.38 1.29 9.20
C SER A 156 -13.41 2.76 9.59
N ASP A 157 -12.30 3.27 10.09
CA ASP A 157 -12.12 4.69 10.45
C ASP A 157 -11.62 5.56 9.28
N GLY A 158 -11.41 4.96 8.09
CA GLY A 158 -10.88 5.62 6.90
C GLY A 158 -9.37 5.64 6.82
N GLY A 159 -8.70 4.98 7.77
CA GLY A 159 -7.24 4.83 7.80
C GLY A 159 -6.73 3.80 6.80
N ILE A 160 -5.45 3.90 6.53
CA ILE A 160 -4.66 2.91 5.78
C ILE A 160 -3.37 2.72 6.57
N LEU A 161 -3.04 1.50 6.94
CA LEU A 161 -2.03 1.20 7.95
C LEU A 161 -2.44 1.83 9.30
N ASP A 162 -1.66 2.80 9.76
CA ASP A 162 -1.86 3.58 10.99
C ASP A 162 -2.25 5.05 10.72
N TYR A 163 -2.58 5.39 9.46
CA TYR A 163 -2.90 6.76 9.05
C TYR A 163 -4.39 6.93 8.80
N ARG A 164 -4.98 8.01 9.37
CA ARG A 164 -6.39 8.39 9.17
C ARG A 164 -6.54 9.61 8.29
N PHE A 165 -5.67 10.61 8.50
CA PHE A 165 -5.73 11.91 7.84
C PHE A 165 -4.43 12.23 7.11
N ALA A 166 -4.55 13.08 6.09
CA ALA A 166 -3.45 13.45 5.23
C ALA A 166 -2.29 14.17 5.92
N ASP A 167 -2.59 14.92 6.96
CA ASP A 167 -1.64 15.71 7.76
C ASP A 167 -0.90 14.88 8.81
N GLU A 168 -1.45 13.72 9.17
CA GLU A 168 -0.83 12.76 10.09
C GLU A 168 0.16 11.82 9.39
N VAL A 169 0.21 11.85 8.05
CA VAL A 169 0.95 10.87 7.26
C VAL A 169 2.46 11.03 7.42
N ASN A 170 3.07 10.07 8.08
CA ASN A 170 4.51 9.91 8.10
C ASN A 170 5.03 9.47 6.74
N LYS A 171 5.98 10.21 6.21
CA LYS A 171 6.57 9.91 4.90
C LYS A 171 7.47 8.69 4.93
N ASN A 172 8.13 8.47 6.05
CA ASN A 172 9.15 7.44 6.22
C ASN A 172 8.69 6.33 7.15
N LEU A 173 9.46 5.25 7.18
CA LEU A 173 9.36 4.23 8.21
C LEU A 173 9.41 4.87 9.60
N HIS A 174 8.49 4.52 10.49
CA HIS A 174 8.32 5.17 11.80
C HIS A 174 7.75 4.21 12.83
N ILE A 175 7.78 4.62 14.08
CA ILE A 175 7.21 3.89 15.20
C ILE A 175 5.87 4.53 15.57
N VAL A 176 4.86 3.69 15.72
CA VAL A 176 3.53 4.02 16.25
C VAL A 176 3.43 3.48 17.66
N GLU A 177 2.93 4.29 18.59
CA GLU A 177 2.65 3.84 19.95
C GLU A 177 1.14 3.59 20.11
N PHE A 178 0.77 2.41 20.59
CA PHE A 178 -0.61 2.09 20.93
C PHE A 178 -0.97 2.70 22.29
N SER A 179 -2.17 3.27 22.38
CA SER A 179 -2.79 3.57 23.66
C SER A 179 -3.15 2.27 24.40
N ASP A 180 -3.33 2.37 25.71
CA ASP A 180 -3.76 1.22 26.51
C ASP A 180 -5.13 0.67 26.05
N GLU A 181 -5.99 1.53 25.52
CA GLU A 181 -7.30 1.17 24.98
C GLU A 181 -7.17 0.39 23.65
N GLU A 182 -6.32 0.83 22.75
CA GLU A 182 -6.03 0.12 21.49
C GLU A 182 -5.38 -1.24 21.77
N LYS A 183 -4.44 -1.28 22.71
CA LYS A 183 -3.81 -2.54 23.13
C LYS A 183 -4.85 -3.51 23.70
N ALA A 184 -5.76 -3.05 24.55
CA ALA A 184 -6.83 -3.88 25.11
C ALA A 184 -7.76 -4.42 24.01
N GLN A 185 -8.13 -3.60 23.02
CA GLN A 185 -8.94 -4.03 21.88
C GLN A 185 -8.24 -5.11 21.03
N LEU A 186 -6.95 -4.96 20.79
CA LEU A 186 -6.16 -5.95 20.06
C LEU A 186 -6.02 -7.27 20.84
N GLN A 187 -5.88 -7.19 22.17
CA GLN A 187 -5.86 -8.37 23.04
C GLN A 187 -7.21 -9.09 23.10
N GLU A 188 -8.33 -8.33 23.14
CA GLU A 188 -9.69 -8.89 23.06
C GLU A 188 -9.95 -9.57 21.70
N ALA A 189 -9.34 -9.07 20.62
CA ALA A 189 -9.36 -9.69 19.31
C ALA A 189 -8.46 -10.95 19.20
N GLY A 190 -7.80 -11.35 20.31
CA GLY A 190 -6.98 -12.56 20.39
C GLY A 190 -5.53 -12.38 19.98
N MET A 191 -5.06 -11.14 19.84
CA MET A 191 -3.66 -10.84 19.60
C MET A 191 -2.91 -10.76 20.93
N GLU A 192 -1.91 -11.61 21.12
CA GLU A 192 -1.02 -11.51 22.27
C GLU A 192 0.07 -10.48 21.97
N ILE A 193 -0.15 -9.24 22.39
CA ILE A 193 0.78 -8.12 22.21
C ILE A 193 1.56 -7.92 23.50
N ASN A 194 2.87 -8.11 23.44
CA ASN A 194 3.77 -7.91 24.59
C ASN A 194 4.26 -6.45 24.67
N GLY A 195 4.38 -5.75 23.54
CA GLY A 195 4.76 -4.35 23.46
C GLY A 195 3.57 -3.39 23.34
N ASN A 196 3.87 -2.10 23.25
CA ASN A 196 2.91 -1.05 22.92
C ASN A 196 3.33 -0.24 21.68
N LYS A 197 4.30 -0.75 20.93
CA LYS A 197 4.88 -0.07 19.78
C LYS A 197 4.82 -0.96 18.54
N LEU A 198 4.55 -0.32 17.40
CA LEU A 198 4.54 -0.93 16.08
C LEU A 198 5.47 -0.12 15.17
N ILE A 199 6.31 -0.80 14.41
CA ILE A 199 7.02 -0.18 13.30
C ILE A 199 6.12 -0.28 12.07
N SER A 200 5.96 0.81 11.35
CA SER A 200 5.16 0.88 10.14
C SER A 200 5.92 1.53 8.99
N ILE A 201 5.75 1.01 7.78
CA ILE A 201 6.28 1.66 6.57
C ILE A 201 5.58 3.00 6.37
N GLY A 202 6.30 3.93 5.74
CA GLY A 202 5.78 5.24 5.43
C GLY A 202 4.96 5.28 4.13
N TYR A 203 4.19 6.33 4.01
CA TYR A 203 3.38 6.61 2.84
C TYR A 203 4.23 6.74 1.55
N GLU A 204 5.46 7.27 1.62
CA GLU A 204 6.35 7.36 0.46
C GLU A 204 6.71 5.99 -0.13
N ASN A 205 6.81 4.96 0.72
CA ASN A 205 7.04 3.60 0.26
C ASN A 205 5.86 3.07 -0.56
N LEU A 206 4.63 3.37 -0.13
CA LEU A 206 3.42 3.02 -0.89
C LEU A 206 3.35 3.79 -2.20
N MET A 207 3.63 5.10 -2.17
CA MET A 207 3.59 5.97 -3.34
C MET A 207 4.69 5.68 -4.37
N SER A 208 5.80 5.09 -3.94
CA SER A 208 6.90 4.66 -4.82
C SER A 208 6.68 3.29 -5.45
N ALA A 209 5.71 2.52 -4.98
CA ALA A 209 5.40 1.22 -5.56
C ALA A 209 5.02 1.36 -7.05
N ARG A 210 5.38 0.36 -7.87
CA ARG A 210 4.98 0.35 -9.29
C ARG A 210 3.47 0.22 -9.44
N ASN A 211 2.85 -0.61 -8.60
CA ASN A 211 1.40 -0.82 -8.54
C ASN A 211 0.94 -0.76 -7.08
N LEU A 212 -0.06 0.06 -6.81
CA LEU A 212 -0.70 0.14 -5.50
C LEU A 212 -2.12 -0.41 -5.58
N PHE A 213 -2.40 -1.45 -4.82
CA PHE A 213 -3.70 -2.09 -4.71
C PHE A 213 -4.34 -1.70 -3.39
N VAL A 214 -5.45 -1.00 -3.45
CA VAL A 214 -6.26 -0.59 -2.29
C VAL A 214 -7.53 -1.43 -2.25
N VAL A 215 -7.75 -2.15 -1.17
CA VAL A 215 -8.93 -2.98 -0.94
C VAL A 215 -9.89 -2.23 -0.01
N VAL A 216 -11.15 -2.12 -0.45
CA VAL A 216 -12.20 -1.42 0.30
C VAL A 216 -13.43 -2.31 0.38
N LEU A 217 -13.74 -2.83 1.57
CA LEU A 217 -14.81 -3.80 1.79
C LEU A 217 -15.80 -3.29 2.85
N GLY A 218 -17.09 -3.49 2.60
CA GLY A 218 -18.15 -3.20 3.54
C GLY A 218 -18.70 -1.77 3.47
N ASN A 219 -19.96 -1.63 3.85
CA ASN A 219 -20.74 -0.39 3.69
C ASN A 219 -20.24 0.78 4.53
N ASP A 220 -19.57 0.51 5.65
CA ASP A 220 -18.98 1.51 6.55
C ASP A 220 -17.91 2.37 5.86
N LYS A 221 -17.27 1.82 4.82
CA LYS A 221 -16.19 2.48 4.05
C LYS A 221 -16.68 3.23 2.81
N ARG A 222 -17.95 3.07 2.44
CA ARG A 222 -18.55 3.71 1.24
C ARG A 222 -18.39 5.23 1.22
N LYS A 223 -18.49 5.86 2.39
CA LYS A 223 -18.34 7.32 2.54
C LYS A 223 -16.97 7.82 2.08
N TYR A 224 -15.90 7.08 2.36
CA TYR A 224 -14.53 7.47 1.98
C TYR A 224 -14.30 7.34 0.47
N ILE A 225 -14.93 6.35 -0.18
CA ILE A 225 -14.94 6.25 -1.65
C ILE A 225 -15.75 7.41 -2.25
N ALA A 226 -16.88 7.78 -1.64
CA ALA A 226 -17.68 8.92 -2.11
C ALA A 226 -16.85 10.23 -2.03
N GLU A 227 -16.19 10.48 -0.92
CA GLU A 227 -15.32 11.64 -0.72
C GLU A 227 -14.20 11.73 -1.77
N LEU A 228 -13.61 10.61 -2.15
CA LEU A 228 -12.58 10.56 -3.18
C LEU A 228 -13.04 11.15 -4.52
N PHE A 229 -14.34 11.01 -4.86
CA PHE A 229 -14.90 11.43 -6.13
C PHE A 229 -15.73 12.73 -6.06
N GLU A 230 -16.22 13.11 -4.88
CA GLU A 230 -17.09 14.27 -4.69
C GLU A 230 -16.35 15.53 -4.19
N ASN A 231 -15.30 15.34 -3.37
CA ASN A 231 -14.64 16.43 -2.65
C ASN A 231 -13.20 16.69 -3.17
N GLU A 232 -13.08 17.07 -4.44
CA GLU A 232 -11.76 17.41 -5.04
C GLU A 232 -11.07 18.60 -4.32
N GLU A 233 -11.84 19.48 -3.66
CA GLU A 233 -11.34 20.71 -3.00
C GLU A 233 -11.44 20.68 -1.46
N SER A 234 -11.66 19.52 -0.84
CA SER A 234 -11.75 19.42 0.62
C SER A 234 -10.43 19.80 1.30
N GLU A 235 -10.50 20.67 2.31
CA GLU A 235 -9.36 21.00 3.18
C GLU A 235 -8.93 19.79 4.03
N ASN A 236 -9.86 18.91 4.40
CA ASN A 236 -9.60 17.69 5.16
C ASN A 236 -9.49 16.51 4.19
N LYS A 237 -8.28 16.25 3.72
CA LYS A 237 -8.00 15.13 2.82
C LYS A 237 -7.84 13.83 3.62
N THR A 238 -8.59 12.81 3.25
CA THR A 238 -8.36 11.44 3.76
C THR A 238 -7.07 10.85 3.19
N VAL A 239 -6.53 9.83 3.85
CA VAL A 239 -5.35 9.10 3.34
C VAL A 239 -5.61 8.54 1.94
N LEU A 240 -6.82 8.04 1.69
CA LEU A 240 -7.22 7.55 0.37
C LEU A 240 -7.12 8.64 -0.71
N SER A 241 -7.42 9.90 -0.37
CA SER A 241 -7.30 11.03 -1.31
C SER A 241 -5.85 11.35 -1.67
N ILE A 242 -4.89 11.10 -0.76
CA ILE A 242 -3.45 11.22 -1.07
C ILE A 242 -3.02 10.11 -2.02
N LEU A 243 -3.43 8.87 -1.74
CA LEU A 243 -3.09 7.72 -2.58
C LEU A 243 -3.67 7.84 -4.00
N ASN A 244 -4.70 8.67 -4.19
CA ASN A 244 -5.24 9.01 -5.51
C ASN A 244 -4.20 9.64 -6.47
N ASN A 245 -3.10 10.15 -5.94
CA ASN A 245 -2.00 10.69 -6.75
C ASN A 245 -1.00 9.60 -7.19
N HIS A 246 -1.21 8.34 -6.81
CA HIS A 246 -0.35 7.24 -7.21
C HIS A 246 -0.46 6.98 -8.72
N LYS A 247 0.68 6.77 -9.39
CA LYS A 247 0.75 6.62 -10.86
C LYS A 247 -0.03 5.44 -11.41
N ASN A 248 -0.13 4.35 -10.64
CA ASN A 248 -0.81 3.14 -11.05
C ASN A 248 -1.61 2.57 -9.87
N LEU A 249 -2.75 3.23 -9.60
CA LEU A 249 -3.64 2.92 -8.49
C LEU A 249 -4.76 1.97 -8.94
N PHE A 250 -4.95 0.90 -8.18
CA PHE A 250 -6.09 0.00 -8.32
C PHE A 250 -6.93 0.05 -7.05
N ILE A 251 -8.20 0.38 -7.17
CA ILE A 251 -9.16 0.32 -6.07
C ILE A 251 -10.09 -0.85 -6.32
N PHE A 252 -10.01 -1.85 -5.44
CA PHE A 252 -10.88 -3.02 -5.46
C PHE A 252 -11.93 -2.88 -4.37
N THR A 253 -13.21 -2.95 -4.74
CA THR A 253 -14.30 -2.76 -3.80
C THR A 253 -15.39 -3.81 -4.00
N ASP A 254 -16.08 -4.18 -2.93
CA ASP A 254 -17.34 -4.90 -3.02
C ASP A 254 -18.50 -3.92 -3.33
N LYS A 255 -19.68 -4.47 -3.59
CA LYS A 255 -20.87 -3.65 -3.86
C LYS A 255 -21.31 -2.78 -2.68
N GLU A 256 -21.01 -3.21 -1.46
CA GLU A 256 -21.43 -2.50 -0.25
C GLU A 256 -20.58 -1.26 -0.04
N ALA A 257 -19.27 -1.36 -0.26
CA ALA A 257 -18.36 -0.24 -0.19
C ALA A 257 -18.39 0.66 -1.43
N SER A 258 -18.89 0.17 -2.56
CA SER A 258 -18.90 0.91 -3.82
C SER A 258 -19.79 2.16 -3.75
N TYR A 259 -19.23 3.31 -4.18
CA TYR A 259 -19.95 4.58 -4.26
C TYR A 259 -20.97 4.58 -5.40
N LYS A 260 -20.54 4.15 -6.58
CA LYS A 260 -21.36 4.02 -7.82
C LYS A 260 -20.98 2.74 -8.54
N SER A 261 -21.67 2.45 -9.65
CA SER A 261 -21.27 1.34 -10.51
C SER A 261 -19.85 1.53 -11.04
N GLU A 262 -19.18 0.45 -11.34
CA GLU A 262 -17.83 0.46 -11.92
C GLU A 262 -17.77 1.32 -13.19
N GLU A 263 -18.79 1.23 -14.06
CA GLU A 263 -18.89 1.99 -15.31
C GLU A 263 -18.99 3.49 -15.06
N GLU A 264 -19.81 3.92 -14.08
CA GLU A 264 -19.99 5.33 -13.73
C GLU A 264 -18.69 5.91 -13.15
N VAL A 265 -18.04 5.19 -12.24
CA VAL A 265 -16.77 5.66 -11.64
C VAL A 265 -15.67 5.72 -12.69
N ASN A 266 -15.51 4.71 -13.51
CA ASN A 266 -14.51 4.73 -14.59
C ASN A 266 -14.75 5.85 -15.61
N ARG A 267 -16.02 6.24 -15.85
CA ARG A 267 -16.34 7.42 -16.65
C ARG A 267 -15.89 8.72 -15.95
N LEU A 268 -16.11 8.85 -14.66
CA LEU A 268 -15.64 10.01 -13.88
C LEU A 268 -14.11 10.12 -13.89
N ILE A 269 -13.40 9.01 -13.71
CA ILE A 269 -11.93 8.95 -13.79
C ILE A 269 -11.44 9.47 -15.14
N LYS A 270 -12.00 8.97 -16.25
CA LYS A 270 -11.64 9.42 -17.61
C LYS A 270 -11.92 10.91 -17.84
N GLN A 271 -13.03 11.43 -17.31
CA GLN A 271 -13.36 12.85 -17.42
C GLN A 271 -12.37 13.71 -16.63
N ARG A 272 -11.96 13.24 -15.44
CA ARG A 272 -10.96 13.91 -14.60
C ARG A 272 -9.60 13.95 -15.29
N GLN A 273 -9.12 12.83 -15.80
CA GLN A 273 -7.86 12.74 -16.54
C GLN A 273 -7.84 13.72 -17.71
N LYS A 274 -8.92 13.75 -18.51
CA LYS A 274 -9.02 14.69 -19.62
C LYS A 274 -8.98 16.16 -19.19
N ARG A 275 -9.60 16.51 -18.05
CA ARG A 275 -9.53 17.88 -17.50
C ARG A 275 -8.11 18.26 -17.08
N LEU A 276 -7.39 17.33 -16.46
CA LEU A 276 -6.00 17.53 -16.05
C LEU A 276 -5.08 17.73 -17.25
N GLU A 277 -5.19 16.89 -18.28
CA GLU A 277 -4.42 17.04 -19.53
C GLU A 277 -4.63 18.41 -20.19
N ILE A 278 -5.88 18.90 -20.21
CA ILE A 278 -6.19 20.23 -20.75
C ILE A 278 -5.51 21.31 -19.92
N LYS A 279 -5.63 21.24 -18.58
CA LYS A 279 -5.03 22.22 -17.68
C LYS A 279 -3.51 22.26 -17.80
N GLU A 280 -2.85 21.10 -17.83
CA GLU A 280 -1.40 21.00 -18.03
C GLU A 280 -0.96 21.61 -19.38
N ARG A 281 -1.76 21.39 -20.44
CA ARG A 281 -1.48 21.96 -21.75
C ARG A 281 -1.56 23.49 -21.72
N GLU A 282 -2.59 24.02 -21.07
CA GLU A 282 -2.77 25.47 -20.91
C GLU A 282 -1.64 26.10 -20.10
N GLU A 283 -1.23 25.48 -19.01
CA GLU A 283 -0.09 25.94 -18.18
C GLU A 283 1.24 25.92 -18.97
N ARG A 284 1.48 24.88 -19.77
CA ARG A 284 2.67 24.83 -20.65
C ARG A 284 2.68 25.96 -21.66
N LEU A 285 1.54 26.24 -22.29
CA LEU A 285 1.42 27.34 -23.26
C LEU A 285 1.67 28.70 -22.60
N GLN A 286 1.09 28.94 -21.41
CA GLN A 286 1.31 30.19 -20.67
C GLN A 286 2.80 30.37 -20.27
N ASN A 287 3.46 29.31 -19.81
CA ASN A 287 4.87 29.33 -19.48
C ASN A 287 5.79 29.57 -20.70
N GLU A 288 5.40 29.08 -21.89
CA GLU A 288 6.12 29.34 -23.13
C GLU A 288 5.96 30.79 -23.62
N GLU A 289 4.77 31.37 -23.44
CA GLU A 289 4.52 32.78 -23.77
C GLU A 289 5.29 33.74 -22.85
N GLN A 290 5.34 33.42 -21.54
CA GLN A 290 6.11 34.22 -20.58
C GLN A 290 7.64 34.17 -20.81
N LYS A 291 8.17 33.10 -21.43
CA LYS A 291 9.60 33.00 -21.77
C LYS A 291 9.97 33.71 -23.08
N LYS A 292 9.00 34.11 -23.88
CA LYS A 292 9.20 34.81 -25.18
C LYS A 292 8.99 36.31 -25.11
N GLY A 293 8.45 36.84 -24.00
CA GLY A 293 8.33 38.28 -23.74
C GLY A 293 9.39 38.77 -22.81
#